data_c793b5303c7ac11b867e819de87451f3
#
_entry.id   c793b5303c7ac11b867e819de87451f3
#
_cell.length_a   1.000
_cell.length_b   1.000
_cell.length_c   1.000
_cell.angle_alpha   90.00
_cell.angle_beta   90.00
_cell.angle_gamma   90.00
#
_symmetry.space_group_name_H-M   'P 1'
#
loop_
_entity.id
_entity.type
_entity.pdbx_description
1 polymer ?
#
loop_
_entity_poly.entity_id
_entity_poly.type
_entity_poly.pdbx_seq_one_letter_code
_entity_poly.pdbx_strand_id
1 'polypeptide(L)'
;LWNAWLMLTGLDDIRRGTNQAEYKREYIQFHAVMINAFGYAVQRISEGRGVRGVTLMIEDLVMNTGIAEREDFFLISSWDGICASCEKARPTVIANVSAQKAAASRLMDAIVNKTLSVSRSKKASHD
;
A
#
# COMPACT_ATOMS: atom_id res chain seq x y z
N LEU A 1 4.06 -1.66 15.44
CA LEU A 1 4.25 -1.49 13.99
C LEU A 1 3.26 -2.28 13.17
N TRP A 2 3.07 -3.56 13.51
CA TRP A 2 2.10 -4.39 12.81
C TRP A 2 0.68 -3.86 12.96
N ASN A 3 0.33 -3.40 14.15
CA ASN A 3 -1.00 -2.82 14.37
C ASN A 3 -1.23 -1.58 13.52
N ALA A 4 -0.21 -0.76 13.35
CA ALA A 4 -0.33 0.42 12.49
C ALA A 4 -0.56 0.02 11.03
N TRP A 5 0.11 -1.04 10.57
CA TRP A 5 -0.12 -1.59 9.24
C TRP A 5 -1.55 -2.11 9.07
N LEU A 6 -2.04 -2.81 10.09
CA LEU A 6 -3.42 -3.32 10.06
C LEU A 6 -4.43 -2.18 9.97
N MET A 7 -4.16 -1.09 10.68
CA MET A 7 -5.03 0.10 10.62
C MET A 7 -4.98 0.75 9.24
N LEU A 8 -3.79 0.90 8.69
CA LEU A 8 -3.62 1.55 7.40
C LEU A 8 -4.30 0.78 6.27
N THR A 9 -4.17 -0.53 6.30
CA THR A 9 -4.69 -1.39 5.24
C THR A 9 -6.13 -1.81 5.45
N GLY A 10 -6.65 -1.66 6.67
CA GLY A 10 -7.97 -2.16 7.03
C GLY A 10 -8.04 -3.67 7.13
N LEU A 11 -6.89 -4.35 7.15
CA LEU A 11 -6.84 -5.81 7.19
C LEU A 11 -7.58 -6.41 8.38
N ASP A 12 -7.51 -5.74 9.54
CA ASP A 12 -8.16 -6.25 10.73
C ASP A 12 -9.69 -6.28 10.57
N ASP A 13 -10.24 -5.22 9.99
CA ASP A 13 -11.68 -5.16 9.72
C ASP A 13 -12.09 -6.17 8.65
N ILE A 14 -11.27 -6.32 7.63
CA ILE A 14 -11.55 -7.23 6.53
C ILE A 14 -11.45 -8.69 7.00
N ARG A 15 -10.53 -8.98 7.92
CA ARG A 15 -10.40 -10.33 8.47
C ARG A 15 -11.63 -10.78 9.24
N ARG A 16 -12.38 -9.85 9.80
CA ARG A 16 -13.65 -10.15 10.45
C ARG A 16 -14.78 -10.33 9.46
N GLY A 17 -14.59 -9.81 8.24
CA GLY A 17 -15.56 -9.94 7.19
C GLY A 17 -15.52 -11.31 6.55
N THR A 18 -16.39 -11.52 5.58
CA THR A 18 -16.64 -12.85 5.07
C THR A 18 -16.01 -13.17 3.73
N ASN A 19 -15.52 -12.20 2.97
CA ASN A 19 -15.08 -12.44 1.60
C ASN A 19 -13.64 -12.06 1.35
N GLN A 20 -12.72 -12.70 2.06
CA GLN A 20 -11.30 -12.43 1.87
C GLN A 20 -10.82 -12.71 0.45
N ALA A 21 -11.34 -13.77 -0.16
CA ALA A 21 -10.95 -14.12 -1.53
C ALA A 21 -11.36 -13.03 -2.52
N GLU A 22 -12.53 -12.43 -2.33
CA GLU A 22 -13.01 -11.36 -3.17
C GLU A 22 -12.16 -10.10 -3.01
N TYR A 23 -11.86 -9.72 -1.76
CA TYR A 23 -11.00 -8.58 -1.49
C TYR A 23 -9.60 -8.78 -2.08
N LYS A 24 -9.09 -10.01 -2.04
CA LYS A 24 -7.77 -10.31 -2.59
C LYS A 24 -7.71 -10.09 -4.10
N ARG A 25 -8.82 -10.21 -4.80
CA ARG A 25 -8.87 -9.96 -6.24
C ARG A 25 -8.80 -8.47 -6.57
N GLU A 26 -9.24 -7.62 -5.67
CA GLU A 26 -9.36 -6.18 -5.91
C GLU A 26 -8.29 -5.36 -5.21
N TYR A 27 -7.81 -5.83 -4.05
CA TYR A 27 -6.93 -5.06 -3.17
C TYR A 27 -5.59 -5.74 -2.99
N ILE A 28 -4.53 -4.95 -3.15
CA ILE A 28 -3.17 -5.48 -3.19
C ILE A 28 -2.59 -5.79 -1.81
N GLN A 29 -3.12 -5.18 -0.74
CA GLN A 29 -2.56 -5.38 0.61
C GLN A 29 -2.68 -6.82 1.11
N PHE A 30 -3.48 -7.63 0.46
CA PHE A 30 -3.60 -9.05 0.80
C PHE A 30 -2.51 -9.91 0.20
N HIS A 31 -1.73 -9.38 -0.73
CA HIS A 31 -0.71 -10.13 -1.43
C HIS A 31 0.64 -10.02 -0.73
N ALA A 32 1.42 -11.10 -0.78
CA ALA A 32 2.72 -11.15 -0.14
C ALA A 32 3.67 -10.06 -0.63
N VAL A 33 3.55 -9.65 -1.89
CA VAL A 33 4.39 -8.59 -2.44
C VAL A 33 4.25 -7.30 -1.62
N MET A 34 3.04 -7.00 -1.18
CA MET A 34 2.80 -5.78 -0.42
C MET A 34 3.33 -5.88 1.01
N ILE A 35 3.22 -7.05 1.62
CA ILE A 35 3.77 -7.27 2.96
C ILE A 35 5.29 -7.16 2.93
N ASN A 36 5.92 -7.73 1.91
CA ASN A 36 7.36 -7.63 1.73
C ASN A 36 7.78 -6.20 1.44
N ALA A 37 7.01 -5.48 0.63
CA ALA A 37 7.27 -4.08 0.33
C ALA A 37 7.19 -3.23 1.61
N PHE A 38 6.23 -3.51 2.45
CA PHE A 38 6.11 -2.83 3.73
C PHE A 38 7.35 -3.05 4.59
N GLY A 39 7.86 -4.29 4.63
CA GLY A 39 9.09 -4.59 5.35
C GLY A 39 10.28 -3.78 4.86
N TYR A 40 10.47 -3.70 3.54
CA TYR A 40 11.53 -2.88 2.96
C TYR A 40 11.36 -1.41 3.29
N ALA A 41 10.14 -0.90 3.19
CA ALA A 41 9.86 0.51 3.46
C ALA A 41 10.17 0.85 4.93
N VAL A 42 9.73 0.01 5.85
CA VAL A 42 9.98 0.21 7.27
C VAL A 42 11.48 0.19 7.56
N GLN A 43 12.21 -0.75 6.98
CA GLN A 43 13.65 -0.85 7.19
C GLN A 43 14.34 0.46 6.79
N ARG A 44 13.99 1.00 5.63
CA ARG A 44 14.61 2.22 5.14
C ARG A 44 14.25 3.45 5.97
N ILE A 45 12.99 3.58 6.32
CA ILE A 45 12.56 4.75 7.09
C ILE A 45 13.12 4.69 8.51
N SER A 46 13.22 3.48 9.08
CA SER A 46 13.66 3.34 10.46
C SER A 46 15.13 3.61 10.67
N GLU A 47 15.93 3.64 9.61
CA GLU A 47 17.37 3.85 9.72
C GLU A 47 17.72 5.16 10.44
N GLY A 48 16.88 6.17 10.36
CA GLY A 48 17.15 7.41 11.06
C GLY A 48 16.19 7.72 12.20
N ARG A 49 15.13 6.94 12.35
CA ARG A 49 14.04 7.29 13.27
C ARG A 49 13.65 6.19 14.24
N GLY A 50 14.09 4.96 13.98
CA GLY A 50 13.69 3.81 14.76
C GLY A 50 12.27 3.34 14.42
N VAL A 51 11.94 2.14 14.88
CA VAL A 51 10.64 1.51 14.59
C VAL A 51 9.49 2.31 15.18
N ARG A 52 9.67 2.88 16.37
CA ARG A 52 8.64 3.68 17.01
C ARG A 52 8.32 4.94 16.19
N GLY A 53 9.35 5.56 15.63
CA GLY A 53 9.15 6.72 14.77
C GLY A 53 8.33 6.38 13.54
N VAL A 54 8.62 5.23 12.91
CA VAL A 54 7.85 4.78 11.75
C VAL A 54 6.40 4.51 12.13
N THR A 55 6.17 3.86 13.28
CA THR A 55 4.82 3.59 13.77
C THR A 55 4.02 4.87 13.90
N LEU A 56 4.62 5.91 14.49
CA LEU A 56 3.94 7.19 14.64
C LEU A 56 3.64 7.84 13.29
N MET A 57 4.54 7.72 12.33
CA MET A 57 4.31 8.24 10.99
C MET A 57 3.14 7.56 10.31
N ILE A 58 3.02 6.23 10.46
CA ILE A 58 1.90 5.49 9.87
C ILE A 58 0.59 5.87 10.56
N GLU A 59 0.61 6.00 11.87
CA GLU A 59 -0.58 6.43 12.61
C GLU A 59 -1.04 7.82 12.17
N ASP A 60 -0.10 8.74 11.95
CA ASP A 60 -0.43 10.05 11.42
C ASP A 60 -1.04 9.96 10.03
N LEU A 61 -0.51 9.09 9.19
CA LEU A 61 -1.07 8.88 7.86
C LEU A 61 -2.51 8.38 7.93
N VAL A 62 -2.78 7.44 8.82
CA VAL A 62 -4.14 6.93 9.02
C VAL A 62 -5.08 8.04 9.49
N MET A 63 -4.60 8.87 10.42
CA MET A 63 -5.40 9.98 10.94
C MET A 63 -5.69 11.04 9.89
N ASN A 64 -4.77 11.24 8.95
CA ASN A 64 -4.89 12.28 7.94
C ASN A 64 -5.61 11.83 6.66
N THR A 65 -5.99 10.56 6.58
CA THR A 65 -6.65 10.03 5.37
C THR A 65 -7.99 9.41 5.73
N GLY A 66 -8.92 9.46 4.79
CA GLY A 66 -10.22 8.81 4.97
C GLY A 66 -10.19 7.36 4.51
N ILE A 67 -11.24 6.63 4.87
CA ILE A 67 -11.38 5.24 4.48
C ILE A 67 -11.38 5.10 2.95
N ALA A 68 -12.09 5.98 2.26
CA ALA A 68 -12.17 5.95 0.80
C ALA A 68 -10.80 6.16 0.15
N GLU A 69 -10.00 7.07 0.70
CA GLU A 69 -8.65 7.31 0.20
C GLU A 69 -7.77 6.08 0.37
N ARG A 70 -7.86 5.42 1.52
CA ARG A 70 -7.07 4.22 1.80
C ARG A 70 -7.50 3.06 0.90
N GLU A 71 -8.80 2.89 0.70
CA GLU A 71 -9.30 1.87 -0.20
C GLU A 71 -8.82 2.09 -1.63
N ASP A 72 -8.90 3.33 -2.08
CA ASP A 72 -8.46 3.69 -3.43
C ASP A 72 -6.97 3.43 -3.62
N PHE A 73 -6.17 3.78 -2.63
CA PHE A 73 -4.73 3.59 -2.68
C PHE A 73 -4.36 2.12 -2.83
N PHE A 74 -5.08 1.23 -2.18
CA PHE A 74 -4.75 -0.20 -2.19
C PHE A 74 -5.46 -1.02 -3.26
N LEU A 75 -6.23 -0.39 -4.13
CA LEU A 75 -6.75 -1.10 -5.30
C LEU A 75 -5.59 -1.58 -6.16
N ILE A 76 -5.67 -2.81 -6.64
CA ILE A 76 -4.59 -3.37 -7.48
C ILE A 76 -4.33 -2.47 -8.68
N SER A 77 -5.38 -1.89 -9.28
CA SER A 77 -5.23 -0.99 -10.42
C SER A 77 -4.41 0.25 -10.11
N SER A 78 -4.39 0.68 -8.86
CA SER A 78 -3.59 1.84 -8.45
C SER A 78 -2.09 1.53 -8.43
N TRP A 79 -1.72 0.28 -8.53
CA TRP A 79 -0.32 -0.17 -8.51
C TRP A 79 0.13 -0.71 -9.86
N ASP A 80 -0.65 -0.44 -10.91
CA ASP A 80 -0.29 -0.81 -12.27
C ASP A 80 1.05 -0.20 -12.65
N GLY A 81 1.94 -1.01 -13.20
CA GLY A 81 3.28 -0.56 -13.56
C GLY A 81 4.28 -0.57 -12.40
N ILE A 82 3.83 -0.82 -11.18
CA ILE A 82 4.71 -0.88 -10.00
C ILE A 82 4.87 -2.33 -9.55
N CYS A 83 3.80 -2.95 -9.11
CA CYS A 83 3.81 -4.37 -8.75
C CYS A 83 2.54 -5.07 -9.21
N ALA A 84 1.90 -4.53 -10.23
CA ALA A 84 0.72 -5.10 -10.84
C ALA A 84 0.69 -4.78 -12.32
N SER A 85 -0.07 -5.56 -13.07
CA SER A 85 -0.31 -5.31 -14.48
C SER A 85 -1.81 -5.43 -14.74
N CYS A 86 -2.36 -4.41 -15.38
CA CYS A 86 -3.77 -4.36 -15.74
C CYS A 86 -3.99 -4.51 -17.25
N GLU A 87 -3.03 -5.11 -17.95
CA GLU A 87 -3.12 -5.28 -19.40
C GLU A 87 -4.17 -6.31 -19.79
N LYS A 88 -4.41 -7.28 -18.94
CA LYS A 88 -5.39 -8.33 -19.19
C LYS A 88 -6.71 -7.98 -18.52
N ALA A 89 -7.74 -8.75 -18.84
CA ALA A 89 -9.07 -8.55 -18.26
C ALA A 89 -9.05 -8.58 -16.73
N ARG A 90 -8.16 -9.41 -16.16
CA ARG A 90 -7.96 -9.43 -14.70
C ARG A 90 -6.61 -8.84 -14.37
N PRO A 91 -6.55 -7.95 -13.37
CA PRO A 91 -5.25 -7.46 -12.90
C PRO A 91 -4.40 -8.61 -12.36
N THR A 92 -3.12 -8.56 -12.65
CA THR A 92 -2.15 -9.56 -12.20
C THR A 92 -1.15 -8.89 -11.26
N VAL A 93 -0.87 -9.54 -10.14
CA VAL A 93 0.12 -9.03 -9.17
C VAL A 93 1.49 -9.60 -9.53
N ILE A 94 2.49 -8.74 -9.57
CA ILE A 94 3.87 -9.09 -9.86
C ILE A 94 4.65 -9.11 -8.55
N ALA A 95 5.27 -10.25 -8.23
CA ALA A 95 5.85 -10.47 -6.91
C ALA A 95 7.37 -10.63 -6.89
N ASN A 96 8.08 -10.26 -7.96
CA ASN A 96 9.53 -10.36 -7.96
C ASN A 96 10.16 -9.28 -7.08
N VAL A 97 11.46 -9.39 -6.81
CA VAL A 97 12.18 -8.48 -5.92
C VAL A 97 12.12 -7.04 -6.42
N SER A 98 12.24 -6.85 -7.73
CA SER A 98 12.17 -5.53 -8.33
C SER A 98 10.82 -4.86 -8.05
N ALA A 99 9.73 -5.61 -8.21
CA ALA A 99 8.40 -5.11 -7.92
C ALA A 99 8.21 -4.80 -6.44
N GLN A 100 8.76 -5.63 -5.56
CA GLN A 100 8.69 -5.40 -4.12
C GLN A 100 9.38 -4.09 -3.75
N LYS A 101 10.55 -3.83 -4.34
CA LYS A 101 11.29 -2.60 -4.06
C LYS A 101 10.61 -1.37 -4.62
N ALA A 102 10.02 -1.48 -5.80
CA ALA A 102 9.25 -0.37 -6.39
C ALA A 102 8.03 -0.05 -5.52
N ALA A 103 7.34 -1.09 -5.05
CA ALA A 103 6.20 -0.91 -4.15
C ALA A 103 6.64 -0.28 -2.82
N ALA A 104 7.80 -0.71 -2.31
CA ALA A 104 8.35 -0.13 -1.08
C ALA A 104 8.61 1.36 -1.22
N SER A 105 9.16 1.78 -2.36
CA SER A 105 9.40 3.20 -2.61
C SER A 105 8.10 4.00 -2.56
N ARG A 106 7.05 3.47 -3.14
CA ARG A 106 5.76 4.16 -3.13
C ARG A 106 5.19 4.24 -1.71
N LEU A 107 5.31 3.14 -0.95
CA LEU A 107 4.87 3.15 0.45
C LEU A 107 5.66 4.14 1.29
N MET A 108 6.99 4.21 1.07
CA MET A 108 7.82 5.18 1.76
C MET A 108 7.37 6.60 1.48
N ASP A 109 7.12 6.92 0.21
CA ASP A 109 6.67 8.26 -0.16
C ASP A 109 5.35 8.60 0.53
N ALA A 110 4.43 7.65 0.57
CA ALA A 110 3.15 7.86 1.24
C ALA A 110 3.33 8.11 2.74
N ILE A 111 4.16 7.32 3.39
CA ILE A 111 4.37 7.42 4.84
C ILE A 111 5.10 8.71 5.18
N VAL A 112 6.15 9.03 4.45
CA VAL A 112 6.96 10.23 4.72
C VAL A 112 6.18 11.50 4.43
N ASN A 113 5.44 11.53 3.34
CA ASN A 113 4.68 12.70 2.93
C ASN A 113 3.28 12.76 3.55
N LYS A 114 2.89 11.72 4.26
CA LYS A 114 1.60 11.63 4.96
C LYS A 114 0.41 11.82 4.02
N THR A 115 0.51 11.22 2.83
CA THR A 115 -0.55 11.31 1.84
C THR A 115 -0.62 10.03 1.01
N LEU A 116 -1.82 9.63 0.66
CA LEU A 116 -2.07 8.46 -0.20
C LEU A 116 -2.41 8.90 -1.62
N SER A 117 -1.50 9.64 -2.23
CA SER A 117 -1.68 10.11 -3.59
C SER A 117 -1.69 8.96 -4.59
N VAL A 118 -2.64 8.96 -5.49
CA VAL A 118 -2.76 7.94 -6.51
C VAL A 118 -2.10 8.44 -7.79
N SER A 119 -1.05 7.75 -8.24
CA SER A 119 -0.23 8.24 -9.35
C SER A 119 -1.00 8.38 -10.67
N ARG A 120 -2.04 7.60 -10.88
CA ARG A 120 -2.81 7.73 -12.12
C ARG A 120 -3.49 9.09 -12.26
N SER A 121 -3.73 9.79 -11.16
CA SER A 121 -4.30 11.12 -11.27
C SER A 121 -3.35 12.08 -11.94
N LYS A 122 -2.07 11.84 -11.84
CA LYS A 122 -1.10 12.64 -12.57
C LYS A 122 -1.17 12.38 -14.05
N LYS A 123 -1.41 11.14 -14.44
CA LYS A 123 -1.53 10.83 -15.85
C LYS A 123 -2.70 11.55 -16.45
N ALA A 124 -3.78 11.62 -15.74
CA ALA A 124 -4.93 12.34 -16.23
C ALA A 124 -4.62 13.80 -16.44
N SER A 125 -3.76 14.35 -15.63
CA SER A 125 -3.48 15.77 -15.70
C SER A 125 -2.62 16.16 -16.86
N HIS A 126 -1.91 15.21 -17.51
CA HIS A 126 -1.19 15.58 -18.65
C HIS A 126 -1.88 15.41 -19.91
N ASP A 127 -2.91 14.88 -19.83
CA ASP A 127 -3.61 14.71 -21.00
C ASP A 127 -4.31 15.80 -21.63
#